data_a4250b07a3d0fd5ac98f84e044c639dc
#
_entry.id   a4250b07a3d0fd5ac98f84e044c639dc
#
_cell.length_a   1.000
_cell.length_b   1.000
_cell.length_c   1.000
_cell.angle_alpha   90.00
_cell.angle_beta   90.00
_cell.angle_gamma   90.00
#
_symmetry.space_group_name_H-M   'P 1'
#
loop_
_entity.id
_entity.type
_entity.pdbx_description
1 polymer ?
#
loop_
_entity_poly.entity_id
_entity_poly.type
_entity_poly.pdbx_seq_one_letter_code
_entity_poly.pdbx_strand_id
1 'polypeptide(L)'
;MLLSFTVENYRSFAHETTLDMQSPKFQTLRPRENESWNDLVLKRAAIFGANASGKTNIIKPLGMLRNAIASSIRNEELVKSLYDPHKLYKDDPTTFITEYEYKGIRYRWTLVLDKTGIVEESLQANAKRIWRPIFDRKRDTIVFGKGARIPIAAQENINQFLKPTALCFSAWSTIKNPGRFIGAVYWWKNKMRPPIHASDPDRKSRHYWVMKLASQNINWLKLLKLIMTAADVGITDVSVKKEETLPENLREFLINLEKTQTEVSGNQPQGMSFAEYLQQYIEFHHEGESNGFVLKEEDESRGTQVWIDTIFPALYALYHGALLIVDELDSSLHPTLLREFIHYFQDEEINTQGAQLIFTTHDLTLLGNHPTEALDRNEVWFVEKQQSISELIALSEFSSRDNHNIEKRYLQGVFGAVPITSSRGIAEALDGVRAATTETEA
;
A
#
# COMPACT_ATOMS: atom_id res chain seq x y z
N MET A 1 -0.73 -12.61 5.65
CA MET A 1 -1.54 -12.20 4.49
C MET A 1 -2.67 -11.31 4.95
N LEU A 2 -3.05 -10.30 4.17
CA LEU A 2 -4.29 -9.55 4.36
C LEU A 2 -5.46 -10.41 3.91
N LEU A 3 -6.51 -10.49 4.73
CA LEU A 3 -7.74 -11.21 4.42
C LEU A 3 -8.86 -10.24 4.03
N SER A 4 -9.03 -9.16 4.80
CA SER A 4 -9.95 -8.09 4.45
C SER A 4 -9.56 -6.77 5.13
N PHE A 5 -9.98 -5.67 4.52
CA PHE A 5 -9.85 -4.34 5.09
C PHE A 5 -11.16 -3.57 4.94
N THR A 6 -11.70 -3.12 6.05
CA THR A 6 -12.98 -2.39 6.11
C THR A 6 -12.74 -0.98 6.60
N VAL A 7 -13.41 -0.03 5.97
CA VAL A 7 -13.50 1.37 6.39
C VAL A 7 -14.97 1.75 6.53
N GLU A 8 -15.29 2.59 7.51
CA GLU A 8 -16.59 3.19 7.67
C GLU A 8 -16.40 4.65 8.09
N ASN A 9 -17.21 5.53 7.51
CA ASN A 9 -17.17 6.97 7.73
C ASN A 9 -15.75 7.55 7.60
N TYR A 10 -15.08 7.25 6.47
CA TYR A 10 -13.75 7.76 6.18
C TYR A 10 -13.73 8.45 4.80
N ARG A 11 -13.42 9.75 4.78
CA ARG A 11 -13.33 10.57 3.55
C ARG A 11 -14.55 10.47 2.66
N SER A 12 -14.43 9.78 1.52
CA SER A 12 -15.54 9.59 0.56
C SER A 12 -16.42 8.37 0.85
N PHE A 13 -15.98 7.48 1.73
CA PHE A 13 -16.73 6.29 2.16
C PHE A 13 -17.56 6.62 3.40
N ALA A 14 -18.86 6.85 3.22
CA ALA A 14 -19.79 7.16 4.31
C ALA A 14 -20.21 5.91 5.08
N HIS A 15 -20.38 4.81 4.38
CA HIS A 15 -20.88 3.54 4.92
C HIS A 15 -19.77 2.49 4.99
N GLU A 16 -20.03 1.43 5.74
CA GLU A 16 -19.13 0.28 5.83
C GLU A 16 -18.79 -0.24 4.43
N THR A 17 -17.51 -0.28 4.14
CA THR A 17 -16.96 -0.68 2.84
C THR A 17 -15.79 -1.59 3.05
N THR A 18 -15.82 -2.78 2.45
CA THR A 18 -14.81 -3.81 2.66
C THR A 18 -14.10 -4.20 1.35
N LEU A 19 -12.78 -4.12 1.36
CA LEU A 19 -11.93 -4.77 0.37
C LEU A 19 -11.62 -6.18 0.87
N ASP A 20 -12.22 -7.18 0.24
CA ASP A 20 -12.05 -8.59 0.61
C ASP A 20 -11.00 -9.25 -0.28
N MET A 21 -9.97 -9.84 0.35
CA MET A 21 -8.90 -10.59 -0.30
C MET A 21 -9.10 -12.11 -0.16
N GLN A 22 -10.23 -12.56 0.35
CA GLN A 22 -10.53 -13.98 0.48
C GLN A 22 -11.07 -14.55 -0.83
N SER A 23 -10.56 -15.70 -1.24
CA SER A 23 -11.14 -16.44 -2.37
C SER A 23 -12.59 -16.85 -2.05
N PRO A 24 -13.52 -16.82 -3.02
CA PRO A 24 -14.89 -17.34 -2.83
C PRO A 24 -14.94 -18.78 -2.32
N LYS A 25 -13.88 -19.55 -2.52
CA LYS A 25 -13.75 -20.92 -2.00
C LYS A 25 -13.55 -20.97 -0.49
N PHE A 26 -13.13 -19.85 0.13
CA PHE A 26 -12.81 -19.78 1.56
C PHE A 26 -14.07 -19.53 2.39
N GLN A 27 -14.75 -20.60 2.79
CA GLN A 27 -16.00 -20.57 3.57
C GLN A 27 -15.83 -20.91 5.06
N THR A 28 -14.59 -21.04 5.52
CA THR A 28 -14.26 -21.42 6.89
C THR A 28 -13.39 -20.34 7.56
N LEU A 29 -13.22 -20.42 8.87
CA LEU A 29 -12.35 -19.45 9.57
C LEU A 29 -10.85 -19.72 9.35
N ARG A 30 -10.50 -20.90 8.86
CA ARG A 30 -9.12 -21.36 8.63
C ARG A 30 -9.08 -22.39 7.52
N PRO A 31 -7.94 -22.56 6.83
CA PRO A 31 -7.74 -23.65 5.88
C PRO A 31 -8.04 -25.02 6.51
N ARG A 32 -8.57 -25.92 5.72
CA ARG A 32 -8.74 -27.34 6.08
C ARG A 32 -7.39 -28.06 6.05
N GLU A 33 -7.35 -29.34 6.44
CA GLU A 33 -6.08 -30.10 6.56
C GLU A 33 -5.24 -30.13 5.27
N ASN A 34 -5.89 -30.11 4.10
CA ASN A 34 -5.22 -30.16 2.80
C ASN A 34 -5.18 -28.80 2.08
N GLU A 35 -5.48 -27.70 2.77
CA GLU A 35 -5.51 -26.36 2.21
C GLU A 35 -4.47 -25.49 2.92
N SER A 36 -3.88 -24.55 2.18
CA SER A 36 -3.02 -23.51 2.74
C SER A 36 -3.69 -22.14 2.68
N TRP A 37 -3.20 -21.18 3.44
CA TRP A 37 -3.62 -19.78 3.32
C TRP A 37 -3.32 -19.24 1.92
N ASN A 38 -2.27 -19.75 1.28
CA ASN A 38 -1.92 -19.39 -0.09
C ASN A 38 -3.01 -19.72 -1.11
N ASP A 39 -3.73 -20.82 -0.90
CA ASP A 39 -4.76 -21.29 -1.84
C ASP A 39 -6.09 -20.54 -1.66
N LEU A 40 -6.29 -19.95 -0.48
CA LEU A 40 -7.57 -19.39 -0.06
C LEU A 40 -7.59 -17.85 -0.02
N VAL A 41 -6.47 -17.21 -0.30
CA VAL A 41 -6.34 -15.75 -0.26
C VAL A 41 -5.86 -15.24 -1.61
N LEU A 42 -6.56 -14.24 -2.14
CA LEU A 42 -6.21 -13.58 -3.40
C LEU A 42 -4.83 -12.93 -3.29
N LYS A 43 -4.06 -13.03 -4.37
CA LYS A 43 -2.72 -12.45 -4.45
C LYS A 43 -2.74 -11.02 -4.96
N ARG A 44 -3.81 -10.64 -5.65
CA ARG A 44 -3.94 -9.33 -6.27
C ARG A 44 -5.32 -8.76 -6.02
N ALA A 45 -5.39 -7.43 -5.93
CA ALA A 45 -6.64 -6.68 -6.03
C ALA A 45 -6.40 -5.42 -6.85
N ALA A 46 -7.07 -5.32 -7.97
CA ALA A 46 -7.03 -4.19 -8.89
C ALA A 46 -8.27 -3.32 -8.70
N ILE A 47 -8.07 -2.05 -8.39
CA ILE A 47 -9.15 -1.10 -8.07
C ILE A 47 -9.26 -0.08 -9.21
N PHE A 48 -10.37 -0.16 -9.93
CA PHE A 48 -10.73 0.72 -11.04
C PHE A 48 -11.75 1.77 -10.62
N GLY A 49 -11.84 2.85 -11.38
CA GLY A 49 -12.85 3.89 -11.17
C GLY A 49 -12.43 5.24 -11.76
N ALA A 50 -13.37 6.15 -11.90
CA ALA A 50 -13.13 7.48 -12.42
C ALA A 50 -12.16 8.28 -11.53
N ASN A 51 -11.62 9.39 -12.06
CA ASN A 51 -10.87 10.35 -11.25
C ASN A 51 -11.74 10.88 -10.12
N ALA A 52 -11.14 11.03 -8.93
CA ALA A 52 -11.82 11.46 -7.71
C ALA A 52 -12.97 10.54 -7.23
N SER A 53 -13.10 9.31 -7.72
CA SER A 53 -14.10 8.35 -7.24
C SER A 53 -13.81 7.88 -5.80
N GLY A 54 -12.55 7.89 -5.34
CA GLY A 54 -12.17 7.45 -4.01
C GLY A 54 -11.21 6.26 -3.97
N LYS A 55 -10.65 5.83 -5.10
CA LYS A 55 -9.68 4.71 -5.17
C LYS A 55 -8.57 4.82 -4.14
N THR A 56 -7.90 5.94 -4.07
CA THR A 56 -6.85 6.22 -3.07
C THR A 56 -7.38 6.17 -1.63
N ASN A 57 -8.64 6.53 -1.40
CA ASN A 57 -9.21 6.60 -0.06
C ASN A 57 -9.42 5.22 0.59
N ILE A 58 -9.55 4.14 -0.19
CA ILE A 58 -9.64 2.78 0.37
C ILE A 58 -8.28 2.20 0.72
N ILE A 59 -7.21 2.56 0.00
CA ILE A 59 -5.87 1.99 0.22
C ILE A 59 -4.99 2.83 1.15
N LYS A 60 -5.13 4.15 1.13
CA LYS A 60 -4.32 5.09 1.92
C LYS A 60 -4.34 4.81 3.42
N PRO A 61 -5.51 4.50 4.05
CA PRO A 61 -5.56 4.24 5.49
C PRO A 61 -4.65 3.09 5.93
N LEU A 62 -4.46 2.05 5.11
CA LEU A 62 -3.57 0.94 5.45
C LEU A 62 -2.14 1.42 5.76
N GLY A 63 -1.61 2.34 4.96
CA GLY A 63 -0.30 2.94 5.22
C GLY A 63 -0.28 3.82 6.47
N MET A 64 -1.33 4.61 6.66
CA MET A 64 -1.45 5.48 7.84
C MET A 64 -1.57 4.66 9.12
N LEU A 65 -2.37 3.58 9.13
CA LEU A 65 -2.49 2.64 10.26
C LEU A 65 -1.14 1.98 10.57
N ARG A 66 -0.41 1.54 9.55
CA ARG A 66 0.94 0.97 9.73
C ARG A 66 1.87 1.97 10.44
N ASN A 67 1.88 3.23 10.03
CA ASN A 67 2.71 4.27 10.62
C ASN A 67 2.27 4.60 12.06
N ALA A 68 0.96 4.63 12.32
CA ALA A 68 0.42 4.83 13.67
C ALA A 68 0.79 3.65 14.60
N ILE A 69 0.69 2.40 14.13
CA ILE A 69 1.13 1.22 14.88
C ILE A 69 2.63 1.27 15.17
N ALA A 70 3.42 1.76 14.22
CA ALA A 70 4.87 1.86 14.43
C ALA A 70 5.28 2.90 15.47
N SER A 71 4.57 4.04 15.58
CA SER A 71 5.11 5.21 16.27
C SER A 71 4.09 6.11 17.00
N SER A 72 2.81 5.75 17.16
CA SER A 72 1.81 6.65 17.76
C SER A 72 2.09 7.01 19.23
N ILE A 73 2.81 6.20 19.98
CA ILE A 73 3.25 6.56 21.35
C ILE A 73 4.23 7.74 21.38
N ARG A 74 4.89 8.05 20.25
CA ARG A 74 5.87 9.13 20.10
C ARG A 74 5.34 10.30 19.28
N ASN A 75 4.36 10.03 18.38
CA ASN A 75 3.80 11.03 17.49
C ASN A 75 2.27 10.90 17.44
N GLU A 76 1.61 11.78 18.15
CA GLU A 76 0.15 11.83 18.30
C GLU A 76 -0.58 12.14 16.98
N GLU A 77 0.04 12.91 16.09
CA GLU A 77 -0.55 13.32 14.82
C GLU A 77 -0.84 12.13 13.91
N LEU A 78 -0.12 11.00 14.08
CA LEU A 78 -0.35 9.78 13.32
C LEU A 78 -1.75 9.18 13.56
N VAL A 79 -2.29 9.29 14.78
CA VAL A 79 -3.64 8.82 15.10
C VAL A 79 -4.67 9.89 14.76
N LYS A 80 -4.40 11.16 15.06
CA LYS A 80 -5.31 12.25 14.72
C LYS A 80 -5.60 12.33 13.22
N SER A 81 -4.59 12.10 12.39
CA SER A 81 -4.73 12.10 10.93
C SER A 81 -5.56 10.95 10.36
N LEU A 82 -5.82 9.90 11.16
CA LEU A 82 -6.72 8.80 10.79
C LEU A 82 -8.19 9.20 10.91
N TYR A 83 -8.54 10.18 11.76
CA TYR A 83 -9.90 10.67 11.86
C TYR A 83 -10.15 11.74 10.79
N ASP A 84 -10.67 11.32 9.65
CA ASP A 84 -11.08 12.20 8.54
C ASP A 84 -12.47 11.74 8.03
N PRO A 85 -13.54 12.01 8.82
CA PRO A 85 -14.87 11.51 8.55
C PRO A 85 -15.46 12.10 7.26
N HIS A 86 -16.43 11.39 6.70
CA HIS A 86 -17.21 11.88 5.56
C HIS A 86 -17.92 13.20 5.91
N LYS A 87 -17.92 14.16 5.00
CA LYS A 87 -18.40 15.54 5.29
C LYS A 87 -19.89 15.62 5.67
N LEU A 88 -20.69 14.65 5.28
CA LEU A 88 -22.09 14.53 5.69
C LEU A 88 -22.26 13.88 7.08
N TYR A 89 -21.24 13.15 7.57
CA TYR A 89 -21.25 12.40 8.83
C TYR A 89 -20.08 12.79 9.74
N LYS A 90 -19.77 14.10 9.77
CA LYS A 90 -18.57 14.66 10.40
C LYS A 90 -18.49 14.46 11.93
N ASP A 91 -19.61 14.21 12.58
CA ASP A 91 -19.70 14.00 14.02
C ASP A 91 -19.75 12.52 14.40
N ASP A 92 -19.88 11.64 13.43
CA ASP A 92 -19.89 10.20 13.63
C ASP A 92 -18.45 9.63 13.70
N PRO A 93 -18.24 8.51 14.37
CA PRO A 93 -16.93 7.88 14.46
C PRO A 93 -16.48 7.32 13.10
N THR A 94 -15.16 7.28 12.91
CA THR A 94 -14.51 6.55 11.82
C THR A 94 -14.08 5.19 12.31
N THR A 95 -14.41 4.13 11.56
CA THR A 95 -14.06 2.75 11.90
C THR A 95 -13.11 2.14 10.87
N PHE A 96 -12.10 1.44 11.36
CA PHE A 96 -11.23 0.59 10.55
C PHE A 96 -11.23 -0.82 11.13
N ILE A 97 -11.45 -1.83 10.27
CA ILE A 97 -11.31 -3.23 10.65
C ILE A 97 -10.33 -3.90 9.69
N THR A 98 -9.35 -4.60 10.24
CA THR A 98 -8.38 -5.34 9.43
C THR A 98 -8.34 -6.78 9.87
N GLU A 99 -8.62 -7.69 8.93
CA GLU A 99 -8.38 -9.11 9.14
C GLU A 99 -7.15 -9.56 8.38
N TYR A 100 -6.30 -10.28 9.03
CA TYR A 100 -5.05 -10.77 8.45
C TYR A 100 -4.57 -12.05 9.11
N GLU A 101 -3.76 -12.77 8.39
CA GLU A 101 -3.10 -13.98 8.87
C GLU A 101 -1.60 -13.72 9.09
N TYR A 102 -1.07 -14.25 10.18
CA TYR A 102 0.37 -14.31 10.43
C TYR A 102 0.76 -15.59 11.18
N LYS A 103 1.66 -16.38 10.58
CA LYS A 103 2.16 -17.66 11.12
C LYS A 103 1.03 -18.62 11.55
N GLY A 104 0.03 -18.77 10.69
CA GLY A 104 -1.11 -19.67 10.90
C GLY A 104 -2.17 -19.18 11.89
N ILE A 105 -2.09 -17.95 12.36
CA ILE A 105 -3.09 -17.33 13.24
C ILE A 105 -3.80 -16.21 12.49
N ARG A 106 -5.14 -16.29 12.40
CA ARG A 106 -5.99 -15.22 11.88
C ARG A 106 -6.25 -14.22 12.98
N TYR A 107 -6.04 -12.94 12.70
CA TYR A 107 -6.30 -11.81 13.58
C TYR A 107 -7.40 -10.92 13.00
N ARG A 108 -8.19 -10.32 13.90
CA ARG A 108 -9.09 -9.22 13.58
C ARG A 108 -8.77 -8.08 14.53
N TRP A 109 -8.38 -6.95 13.96
CA TRP A 109 -8.10 -5.72 14.68
C TRP A 109 -9.11 -4.66 14.26
N THR A 110 -9.77 -4.05 15.25
CA THR A 110 -10.76 -3.00 15.08
C THR A 110 -10.25 -1.74 15.75
N LEU A 111 -10.37 -0.61 15.07
CA LEU A 111 -10.04 0.72 15.56
C LEU A 111 -11.20 1.67 15.25
N VAL A 112 -11.76 2.29 16.28
CA VAL A 112 -12.81 3.30 16.20
C VAL A 112 -12.28 4.62 16.72
N LEU A 113 -12.43 5.67 15.95
CA LEU A 113 -11.92 7.01 16.24
C LEU A 113 -13.03 8.04 16.19
N ASP A 114 -12.96 9.04 17.05
CA ASP A 114 -13.73 10.27 16.94
C ASP A 114 -12.82 11.49 17.05
N LYS A 115 -13.40 12.68 17.09
CA LYS A 115 -12.67 13.95 17.20
C LYS A 115 -11.79 14.06 18.45
N THR A 116 -12.00 13.23 19.47
CA THR A 116 -11.23 13.22 20.72
C THR A 116 -10.12 12.15 20.70
N GLY A 117 -10.07 11.28 19.69
CA GLY A 117 -9.11 10.22 19.54
C GLY A 117 -9.74 8.82 19.54
N ILE A 118 -9.05 7.85 20.13
CA ILE A 118 -9.46 6.44 20.14
C ILE A 118 -10.67 6.23 21.04
N VAL A 119 -11.78 5.78 20.42
CA VAL A 119 -13.00 5.34 21.10
C VAL A 119 -12.88 3.88 21.50
N GLU A 120 -12.47 3.04 20.53
CA GLU A 120 -12.28 1.61 20.69
C GLU A 120 -11.05 1.13 19.95
N GLU A 121 -10.29 0.24 20.56
CA GLU A 121 -9.24 -0.53 19.92
C GLU A 121 -9.30 -1.95 20.43
N SER A 122 -9.63 -2.91 19.58
CA SER A 122 -9.77 -4.31 19.99
C SER A 122 -9.00 -5.25 19.08
N LEU A 123 -8.50 -6.33 19.65
CA LEU A 123 -7.81 -7.40 18.92
C LEU A 123 -8.38 -8.75 19.31
N GLN A 124 -8.74 -9.52 18.31
CA GLN A 124 -9.14 -10.91 18.43
C GLN A 124 -8.19 -11.81 17.64
N ALA A 125 -7.97 -13.02 18.10
CA ALA A 125 -7.19 -14.03 17.39
C ALA A 125 -7.96 -15.33 17.26
N ASN A 126 -7.87 -15.96 16.09
CA ASN A 126 -8.38 -17.29 15.80
C ASN A 126 -7.20 -18.23 15.56
N ALA A 127 -6.77 -18.90 16.62
CA ALA A 127 -5.67 -19.86 16.55
C ALA A 127 -6.15 -21.31 16.36
N LYS A 128 -7.46 -21.57 16.50
CA LYS A 128 -8.07 -22.90 16.31
C LYS A 128 -9.36 -22.78 15.53
N ARG A 129 -10.54 -22.75 16.21
CA ARG A 129 -11.87 -22.72 15.57
C ARG A 129 -12.76 -21.59 16.10
N ILE A 130 -12.33 -20.87 17.12
CA ILE A 130 -13.11 -19.80 17.76
C ILE A 130 -12.27 -18.54 17.90
N TRP A 131 -12.89 -17.41 17.74
CA TRP A 131 -12.30 -16.12 18.05
C TRP A 131 -12.09 -15.98 19.56
N ARG A 132 -10.91 -15.49 19.96
CA ARG A 132 -10.57 -15.19 21.34
C ARG A 132 -10.14 -13.74 21.45
N PRO A 133 -10.70 -12.97 22.39
CA PRO A 133 -10.24 -11.63 22.65
C PRO A 133 -8.80 -11.66 23.19
N ILE A 134 -7.95 -10.84 22.64
CA ILE A 134 -6.58 -10.60 23.10
C ILE A 134 -6.57 -9.38 24.00
N PHE A 135 -7.15 -8.27 23.52
CA PHE A 135 -7.49 -7.11 24.33
C PHE A 135 -8.74 -6.43 23.77
N ASP A 136 -9.40 -5.68 24.63
CA ASP A 136 -10.52 -4.80 24.32
C ASP A 136 -10.30 -3.49 25.08
N ARG A 137 -10.09 -2.41 24.36
CA ARG A 137 -9.90 -1.07 24.89
C ARG A 137 -11.09 -0.21 24.53
N LYS A 138 -11.62 0.49 25.52
CA LYS A 138 -12.63 1.55 25.36
C LYS A 138 -12.11 2.80 26.05
N ARG A 139 -11.80 3.83 25.25
CA ARG A 139 -11.17 5.06 25.74
C ARG A 139 -9.90 4.76 26.56
N ASP A 140 -9.89 5.10 27.81
CA ASP A 140 -8.75 4.97 28.71
C ASP A 140 -8.72 3.62 29.47
N THR A 141 -9.70 2.75 29.23
CA THR A 141 -9.81 1.45 29.89
C THR A 141 -9.49 0.32 28.92
N ILE A 142 -8.57 -0.57 29.30
CA ILE A 142 -8.24 -1.78 28.54
C ILE A 142 -8.44 -3.03 29.38
N VAL A 143 -9.04 -4.05 28.77
CA VAL A 143 -9.21 -5.38 29.35
C VAL A 143 -8.45 -6.39 28.50
N PHE A 144 -7.55 -7.14 29.10
CA PHE A 144 -6.80 -8.19 28.43
C PHE A 144 -7.52 -9.54 28.57
N GLY A 145 -7.66 -10.24 27.44
CA GLY A 145 -8.29 -11.55 27.43
C GLY A 145 -7.47 -12.59 28.20
N LYS A 146 -8.11 -13.38 29.06
CA LYS A 146 -7.45 -14.44 29.84
C LYS A 146 -6.66 -15.42 28.96
N GLY A 147 -7.13 -15.69 27.74
CA GLY A 147 -6.47 -16.56 26.76
C GLY A 147 -5.28 -15.94 26.04
N ALA A 148 -5.08 -14.64 26.13
CA ALA A 148 -4.00 -13.92 25.48
C ALA A 148 -2.62 -14.21 26.08
N ARG A 149 -2.59 -14.57 27.36
CA ARG A 149 -1.34 -14.87 28.10
C ARG A 149 -0.30 -13.76 27.97
N ILE A 150 -0.75 -12.51 28.01
CA ILE A 150 0.14 -11.35 28.07
C ILE A 150 0.64 -11.24 29.51
N PRO A 151 1.95 -11.22 29.76
CA PRO A 151 2.50 -11.10 31.11
C PRO A 151 1.97 -9.85 31.81
N ILE A 152 1.73 -9.92 33.13
CA ILE A 152 1.18 -8.80 33.94
C ILE A 152 2.04 -7.55 33.78
N ALA A 153 3.36 -7.67 33.87
CA ALA A 153 4.27 -6.55 33.66
C ALA A 153 4.15 -5.91 32.25
N ALA A 154 3.80 -6.71 31.24
CA ALA A 154 3.53 -6.20 29.88
C ALA A 154 2.19 -5.45 29.83
N GLN A 155 1.16 -5.94 30.51
CA GLN A 155 -0.14 -5.26 30.63
C GLN A 155 0.00 -3.90 31.35
N GLU A 156 0.75 -3.86 32.45
CA GLU A 156 1.03 -2.63 33.19
C GLU A 156 1.79 -1.61 32.31
N ASN A 157 2.82 -2.05 31.59
CA ASN A 157 3.54 -1.20 30.66
C ASN A 157 2.66 -0.65 29.55
N ILE A 158 1.78 -1.47 28.96
CA ILE A 158 0.83 -1.01 27.94
C ILE A 158 -0.07 0.07 28.54
N ASN A 159 -0.62 -0.15 29.73
CA ASN A 159 -1.49 0.81 30.42
C ASN A 159 -0.84 2.17 30.64
N GLN A 160 0.47 2.22 30.93
CA GLN A 160 1.20 3.49 31.10
C GLN A 160 1.27 4.34 29.82
N PHE A 161 1.18 3.71 28.65
CA PHE A 161 1.21 4.41 27.35
C PHE A 161 -0.17 4.70 26.79
N LEU A 162 -1.25 4.29 27.44
CA LEU A 162 -2.61 4.53 26.94
C LEU A 162 -2.91 6.04 27.00
N LYS A 163 -3.16 6.61 25.84
CA LYS A 163 -3.60 7.99 25.64
C LYS A 163 -4.63 7.98 24.50
N PRO A 164 -5.50 9.00 24.39
CA PRO A 164 -6.46 9.09 23.28
C PRO A 164 -5.84 8.98 21.89
N THR A 165 -4.55 9.29 21.76
CA THR A 165 -3.81 9.31 20.49
C THR A 165 -2.68 8.28 20.41
N ALA A 166 -2.63 7.30 21.33
CA ALA A 166 -1.62 6.24 21.32
C ALA A 166 -2.27 4.87 21.21
N LEU A 167 -1.96 4.14 20.15
CA LEU A 167 -2.47 2.79 19.91
C LEU A 167 -1.87 1.79 20.90
N CYS A 168 -2.70 0.87 21.37
CA CYS A 168 -2.27 -0.29 22.17
C CYS A 168 -1.21 -1.11 21.40
N PHE A 169 -1.36 -1.27 20.09
CA PHE A 169 -0.36 -1.93 19.23
C PHE A 169 0.99 -1.23 19.27
N SER A 170 1.01 0.11 19.25
CA SER A 170 2.26 0.87 19.32
C SER A 170 2.96 0.65 20.66
N ALA A 171 2.22 0.74 21.76
CA ALA A 171 2.73 0.45 23.09
C ALA A 171 3.24 -0.99 23.23
N TRP A 172 2.44 -1.97 22.79
CA TRP A 172 2.79 -3.39 22.85
C TRP A 172 4.07 -3.72 22.08
N SER A 173 4.31 -3.02 20.97
CA SER A 173 5.48 -3.22 20.12
C SER A 173 6.82 -2.88 20.77
N THR A 174 6.81 -2.13 21.89
CA THR A 174 8.03 -1.70 22.60
C THR A 174 8.44 -2.67 23.74
N ILE A 175 7.61 -3.65 24.03
CA ILE A 175 7.78 -4.52 25.18
C ILE A 175 8.71 -5.69 24.86
N LYS A 176 9.68 -5.97 25.74
CA LYS A 176 10.67 -7.06 25.57
C LYS A 176 10.04 -8.46 25.58
N ASN A 177 9.03 -8.69 26.47
CA ASN A 177 8.32 -9.97 26.59
C ASN A 177 6.83 -9.78 26.27
N PRO A 178 6.48 -9.63 24.98
CA PRO A 178 5.14 -9.19 24.59
C PRO A 178 4.07 -10.28 24.61
N GLY A 179 4.43 -11.54 24.91
CA GLY A 179 3.50 -12.66 24.90
C GLY A 179 3.30 -13.31 23.53
N ARG A 180 2.44 -14.35 23.50
CA ARG A 180 2.28 -15.25 22.34
C ARG A 180 1.76 -14.56 21.06
N PHE A 181 0.88 -13.58 21.20
CA PHE A 181 0.14 -12.99 20.08
C PHE A 181 0.77 -11.72 19.49
N ILE A 182 2.02 -11.42 19.83
CA ILE A 182 2.76 -10.30 19.25
C ILE A 182 2.88 -10.38 17.71
N GLY A 183 2.67 -11.57 17.15
CA GLY A 183 2.57 -11.76 15.70
C GLY A 183 1.56 -10.83 15.03
N ALA A 184 0.52 -10.41 15.76
CA ALA A 184 -0.42 -9.40 15.28
C ALA A 184 0.27 -8.08 14.92
N VAL A 185 1.19 -7.60 15.76
CA VAL A 185 1.97 -6.37 15.50
C VAL A 185 3.05 -6.60 14.44
N TYR A 186 3.67 -7.78 14.46
CA TYR A 186 4.76 -8.10 13.51
C TYR A 186 4.28 -8.18 12.07
N TRP A 187 3.02 -8.58 11.82
CA TRP A 187 2.47 -8.52 10.48
C TRP A 187 2.51 -7.10 9.92
N TRP A 188 2.02 -6.12 10.65
CA TRP A 188 2.02 -4.71 10.25
C TRP A 188 3.43 -4.15 10.01
N LYS A 189 4.38 -4.54 10.84
CA LYS A 189 5.76 -4.04 10.74
C LYS A 189 6.57 -4.69 9.62
N ASN A 190 6.38 -6.00 9.40
CA ASN A 190 7.27 -6.79 8.56
C ASN A 190 6.62 -7.28 7.26
N LYS A 191 5.29 -7.49 7.27
CA LYS A 191 4.56 -8.03 6.12
C LYS A 191 3.75 -6.99 5.36
N MET A 192 3.59 -5.80 5.88
CA MET A 192 2.97 -4.70 5.18
C MET A 192 4.02 -3.65 4.80
N ARG A 193 4.15 -3.37 3.49
CA ARG A 193 5.06 -2.33 2.99
C ARG A 193 4.37 -0.97 3.04
N PRO A 194 5.13 0.14 3.19
CA PRO A 194 4.56 1.46 2.98
C PRO A 194 3.94 1.54 1.59
N PRO A 195 2.72 2.08 1.44
CA PRO A 195 2.13 2.31 0.14
C PRO A 195 3.01 3.19 -0.73
N ILE A 196 3.04 2.89 -2.01
CA ILE A 196 3.76 3.65 -3.04
C ILE A 196 2.72 4.39 -3.86
N HIS A 197 2.98 5.65 -4.16
CA HIS A 197 2.26 6.39 -5.18
C HIS A 197 3.19 6.50 -6.40
N ALA A 198 2.83 5.88 -7.52
CA ALA A 198 3.73 5.80 -8.67
C ALA A 198 4.10 7.18 -9.25
N SER A 199 3.20 8.15 -9.12
CA SER A 199 3.41 9.54 -9.55
C SER A 199 4.06 10.45 -8.48
N ASP A 200 4.30 9.95 -7.24
CA ASP A 200 4.84 10.73 -6.13
C ASP A 200 6.26 11.23 -6.41
N PRO A 201 6.53 12.54 -6.25
CA PRO A 201 7.87 13.10 -6.39
C PRO A 201 8.85 12.68 -5.29
N ASP A 202 8.43 12.08 -4.18
CA ASP A 202 9.36 11.66 -3.10
C ASP A 202 10.15 10.41 -3.47
N ARG A 203 10.96 10.55 -4.52
CA ARG A 203 11.87 9.51 -5.00
C ARG A 203 13.06 9.28 -4.07
N LYS A 204 13.43 10.27 -3.24
CA LYS A 204 14.63 10.19 -2.37
C LYS A 204 14.51 9.08 -1.35
N SER A 205 13.33 8.90 -0.74
CA SER A 205 13.09 7.80 0.20
C SER A 205 13.12 6.43 -0.49
N ARG A 206 12.57 6.34 -1.71
CA ARG A 206 12.60 5.10 -2.51
C ARG A 206 14.00 4.77 -2.98
N HIS A 207 14.72 5.76 -3.52
CA HIS A 207 16.13 5.62 -3.91
C HIS A 207 17.00 5.12 -2.76
N TYR A 208 16.91 5.76 -1.58
CA TYR A 208 17.61 5.30 -0.38
C TYR A 208 17.37 3.82 -0.09
N TRP A 209 16.13 3.37 -0.25
CA TRP A 209 15.75 2.00 0.06
C TRP A 209 16.29 1.01 -0.97
N VAL A 210 16.26 1.36 -2.27
CA VAL A 210 16.86 0.59 -3.37
C VAL A 210 18.37 0.44 -3.13
N MET A 211 19.05 1.55 -2.85
CA MET A 211 20.48 1.56 -2.58
C MET A 211 20.87 0.71 -1.38
N LYS A 212 20.07 0.81 -0.31
CA LYS A 212 20.25 -0.01 0.89
C LYS A 212 20.23 -1.51 0.58
N LEU A 213 19.24 -1.96 -0.18
CA LEU A 213 19.13 -3.37 -0.55
C LEU A 213 20.26 -3.80 -1.49
N ALA A 214 20.54 -3.01 -2.53
CA ALA A 214 21.58 -3.30 -3.50
C ALA A 214 22.98 -3.38 -2.86
N SER A 215 23.26 -2.56 -1.83
CA SER A 215 24.54 -2.57 -1.12
C SER A 215 24.68 -3.70 -0.09
N GLN A 216 23.56 -4.17 0.46
CA GLN A 216 23.58 -5.25 1.47
C GLN A 216 23.85 -6.63 0.88
N ASN A 217 23.45 -6.86 -0.38
CA ASN A 217 23.60 -8.16 -1.01
C ASN A 217 23.72 -8.01 -2.54
N ILE A 218 24.83 -8.49 -3.08
CA ILE A 218 25.14 -8.48 -4.52
C ILE A 218 24.04 -9.14 -5.37
N ASN A 219 23.28 -10.07 -4.82
CA ASN A 219 22.20 -10.72 -5.55
C ASN A 219 21.01 -9.76 -5.82
N TRP A 220 20.77 -8.76 -4.96
CA TRP A 220 19.79 -7.71 -5.22
C TRP A 220 20.21 -6.84 -6.41
N LEU A 221 21.48 -6.50 -6.52
CA LEU A 221 22.01 -5.76 -7.67
C LEU A 221 21.92 -6.59 -8.95
N LYS A 222 22.25 -7.89 -8.90
CA LYS A 222 22.09 -8.79 -10.06
C LYS A 222 20.65 -8.91 -10.51
N LEU A 223 19.71 -8.98 -9.56
CA LEU A 223 18.29 -9.05 -9.84
C LEU A 223 17.78 -7.73 -10.47
N LEU A 224 18.19 -6.58 -9.93
CA LEU A 224 17.90 -5.27 -10.51
C LEU A 224 18.40 -5.20 -11.96
N LYS A 225 19.65 -5.57 -12.20
CA LYS A 225 20.25 -5.61 -13.53
C LYS A 225 19.41 -6.47 -14.49
N LEU A 226 19.06 -7.69 -14.10
CA LEU A 226 18.27 -8.61 -14.92
C LEU A 226 16.91 -7.99 -15.31
N ILE A 227 16.22 -7.37 -14.35
CA ILE A 227 14.90 -6.82 -14.57
C ILE A 227 14.94 -5.53 -15.41
N MET A 228 15.96 -4.69 -15.22
CA MET A 228 16.10 -3.48 -16.03
C MET A 228 16.44 -3.81 -17.48
N THR A 229 17.32 -4.80 -17.72
CA THR A 229 17.64 -5.27 -19.08
C THR A 229 16.45 -5.97 -19.74
N ALA A 230 15.62 -6.69 -18.98
CA ALA A 230 14.43 -7.36 -19.51
C ALA A 230 13.27 -6.39 -19.84
N ALA A 231 13.26 -5.19 -19.28
CA ALA A 231 12.24 -4.18 -19.56
C ALA A 231 12.36 -3.52 -20.95
N ASP A 232 13.35 -3.90 -21.73
CA ASP A 232 13.59 -3.44 -23.11
C ASP A 232 13.62 -1.92 -23.30
N VAL A 233 14.34 -1.26 -22.42
CA VAL A 233 14.54 0.20 -22.48
C VAL A 233 15.94 0.58 -23.02
N GLY A 234 16.59 -0.34 -23.76
CA GLY A 234 17.95 -0.16 -24.28
C GLY A 234 19.05 -0.27 -23.23
N ILE A 235 18.72 -0.68 -22.01
CA ILE A 235 19.63 -0.85 -20.90
C ILE A 235 20.33 -2.20 -21.01
N THR A 236 21.66 -2.18 -21.07
CA THR A 236 22.51 -3.40 -21.16
C THR A 236 23.11 -3.78 -19.82
N ASP A 237 23.31 -2.82 -18.93
CA ASP A 237 23.87 -3.04 -17.60
C ASP A 237 23.42 -1.96 -16.62
N VAL A 238 23.49 -2.30 -15.33
CA VAL A 238 23.23 -1.37 -14.23
C VAL A 238 24.37 -1.46 -13.23
N SER A 239 24.91 -0.34 -12.81
CA SER A 239 25.96 -0.26 -11.81
C SER A 239 25.65 0.77 -10.73
N VAL A 240 26.12 0.51 -9.52
CA VAL A 240 26.05 1.46 -8.41
C VAL A 240 27.39 2.17 -8.29
N LYS A 241 27.37 3.48 -8.32
CA LYS A 241 28.55 4.34 -8.17
C LYS A 241 28.42 5.20 -6.92
N LYS A 242 29.54 5.75 -6.48
CA LYS A 242 29.63 6.66 -5.35
C LYS A 242 30.14 8.01 -5.84
N GLU A 243 29.41 9.08 -5.55
CA GLU A 243 29.93 10.44 -5.75
C GLU A 243 31.05 10.74 -4.74
N GLU A 244 32.15 11.28 -5.24
CA GLU A 244 33.33 11.52 -4.40
C GLU A 244 33.15 12.68 -3.40
N THR A 245 32.21 13.59 -3.65
CA THR A 245 32.03 14.79 -2.82
C THR A 245 30.57 15.17 -2.63
N LEU A 246 30.04 14.98 -1.42
CA LEU A 246 28.91 15.81 -0.97
C LEU A 246 29.41 17.17 -0.51
N PRO A 247 28.65 18.27 -0.73
CA PRO A 247 28.91 19.55 -0.08
C PRO A 247 29.04 19.35 1.43
N GLU A 248 30.10 19.90 2.03
CA GLU A 248 30.50 19.62 3.42
C GLU A 248 29.37 19.98 4.42
N ASN A 249 28.66 21.06 4.14
CA ASN A 249 27.48 21.49 4.92
C ASN A 249 26.33 20.46 4.92
N LEU A 250 26.10 19.77 3.79
CA LEU A 250 25.09 18.74 3.68
C LEU A 250 25.53 17.46 4.40
N ARG A 251 26.81 17.11 4.32
CA ARG A 251 27.41 15.98 5.02
C ARG A 251 27.32 16.13 6.54
N GLU A 252 27.68 17.29 7.07
CA GLU A 252 27.56 17.59 8.50
C GLU A 252 26.10 17.56 8.99
N PHE A 253 25.19 18.13 8.22
CA PHE A 253 23.75 18.10 8.52
C PHE A 253 23.22 16.67 8.62
N LEU A 254 23.58 15.80 7.69
CA LEU A 254 23.15 14.40 7.66
C LEU A 254 23.75 13.58 8.81
N ILE A 255 25.04 13.81 9.15
CA ILE A 255 25.69 13.18 10.31
C ILE A 255 25.02 13.59 11.61
N ASN A 256 24.62 14.86 11.73
CA ASN A 256 23.92 15.35 12.91
C ASN A 256 22.50 14.80 13.02
N LEU A 257 21.78 14.65 11.91
CA LEU A 257 20.48 13.98 11.87
C LEU A 257 20.58 12.51 12.32
N GLU A 258 21.59 11.78 11.87
CA GLU A 258 21.82 10.39 12.28
C GLU A 258 22.16 10.26 13.76
N LYS A 259 23.02 11.14 14.29
CA LYS A 259 23.32 11.19 15.73
C LYS A 259 22.06 11.42 16.56
N THR A 260 21.23 12.36 16.16
CA THR A 260 19.96 12.66 16.84
C THR A 260 19.00 11.47 16.78
N GLN A 261 18.93 10.76 15.66
CA GLN A 261 18.11 9.55 15.53
C GLN A 261 18.66 8.39 16.36
N THR A 262 19.98 8.24 16.44
CA THR A 262 20.65 7.19 17.23
C THR A 262 20.48 7.42 18.72
N GLU A 263 20.58 8.65 19.19
CA GLU A 263 20.33 9.04 20.58
C GLU A 263 18.87 8.81 21.00
N VAL A 264 17.91 9.03 20.08
CA VAL A 264 16.48 8.81 20.33
C VAL A 264 16.09 7.33 20.24
N SER A 265 16.75 6.53 19.42
CA SER A 265 16.38 5.13 19.16
C SER A 265 17.19 4.11 19.94
N GLY A 266 18.35 4.47 20.49
CA GLY A 266 19.23 3.57 21.25
C GLY A 266 19.88 2.44 20.45
N ASN A 267 19.66 2.38 19.12
CA ASN A 267 20.26 1.40 18.24
C ASN A 267 21.23 2.09 17.29
N GLN A 268 22.51 1.70 17.35
CA GLN A 268 23.44 2.05 16.28
C GLN A 268 22.99 1.35 14.98
N PRO A 269 22.92 2.05 13.86
CA PRO A 269 22.63 1.41 12.58
C PRO A 269 23.80 0.48 12.24
N GLN A 270 23.52 -0.83 12.17
CA GLN A 270 24.46 -1.77 11.59
C GLN A 270 24.42 -1.59 10.07
N GLY A 271 25.46 -0.97 9.51
CA GLY A 271 25.61 -0.78 8.07
C GLY A 271 26.02 0.64 7.67
N MET A 272 25.90 0.93 6.40
CA MET A 272 26.22 2.21 5.78
C MET A 272 25.33 3.34 6.31
N SER A 273 25.90 4.53 6.55
CA SER A 273 25.17 5.69 7.03
C SER A 273 24.20 6.27 6.00
N PHE A 274 23.20 7.03 6.42
CA PHE A 274 22.27 7.72 5.50
C PHE A 274 23.01 8.67 4.54
N ALA A 275 24.04 9.34 5.03
CA ALA A 275 24.91 10.20 4.24
C ALA A 275 25.65 9.40 3.15
N GLU A 276 26.14 8.20 3.47
CA GLU A 276 26.83 7.32 2.51
C GLU A 276 25.87 6.76 1.44
N TYR A 277 24.62 6.49 1.78
CA TYR A 277 23.59 6.10 0.80
C TYR A 277 23.26 7.24 -0.17
N LEU A 278 23.17 8.47 0.31
CA LEU A 278 22.88 9.64 -0.54
C LEU A 278 24.05 9.98 -1.48
N GLN A 279 25.25 9.47 -1.20
CA GLN A 279 26.39 9.58 -2.11
C GLN A 279 26.37 8.53 -3.24
N GLN A 280 25.52 7.52 -3.13
CA GLN A 280 25.42 6.49 -4.16
C GLN A 280 24.34 6.86 -5.17
N TYR A 281 24.62 6.55 -6.43
CA TYR A 281 23.68 6.70 -7.52
C TYR A 281 23.76 5.51 -8.45
N ILE A 282 22.72 5.30 -9.23
CA ILE A 282 22.62 4.24 -10.20
C ILE A 282 23.05 4.79 -11.56
N GLU A 283 23.91 4.08 -12.23
CA GLU A 283 24.25 4.28 -13.64
C GLU A 283 23.63 3.18 -14.49
N PHE A 284 22.99 3.59 -15.56
CA PHE A 284 22.42 2.74 -16.58
C PHE A 284 23.30 2.79 -17.82
N HIS A 285 23.75 1.63 -18.27
CA HIS A 285 24.56 1.48 -19.46
C HIS A 285 23.66 1.13 -20.63
N HIS A 286 23.72 1.91 -21.68
CA HIS A 286 22.90 1.76 -22.88
C HIS A 286 23.71 1.31 -24.07
N GLU A 287 23.07 0.62 -25.02
CA GLU A 287 23.65 0.34 -26.34
C GLU A 287 23.82 1.63 -27.14
N GLY A 288 24.85 1.68 -27.97
CA GLY A 288 25.10 2.77 -28.92
C GLY A 288 25.76 2.21 -30.18
N GLU A 289 25.66 2.96 -31.30
CA GLU A 289 26.14 2.50 -32.62
C GLU A 289 27.64 2.14 -32.69
N SER A 290 28.48 2.75 -31.86
CA SER A 290 29.92 2.50 -31.86
C SER A 290 30.45 2.19 -30.48
N ASN A 291 29.99 2.92 -29.47
CA ASN A 291 30.28 2.73 -28.04
C ASN A 291 29.02 3.01 -27.27
N GLY A 292 28.65 2.16 -26.32
CA GLY A 292 27.57 2.45 -25.41
C GLY A 292 27.76 3.77 -24.65
N PHE A 293 26.69 4.28 -24.06
CA PHE A 293 26.73 5.46 -23.21
C PHE A 293 26.12 5.16 -21.84
N VAL A 294 26.37 6.03 -20.88
CA VAL A 294 25.92 5.86 -19.50
C VAL A 294 25.05 7.04 -19.12
N LEU A 295 23.88 6.76 -18.53
CA LEU A 295 23.01 7.76 -17.93
C LEU A 295 22.91 7.56 -16.43
N LYS A 296 22.80 8.65 -15.68
CA LYS A 296 22.38 8.59 -14.28
C LYS A 296 20.87 8.40 -14.20
N GLU A 297 20.38 7.89 -13.08
CA GLU A 297 18.94 7.67 -12.86
C GLU A 297 18.08 8.92 -13.10
N GLU A 298 18.59 10.12 -12.79
CA GLU A 298 17.90 11.38 -12.97
C GLU A 298 17.75 11.78 -14.45
N ASP A 299 18.65 11.29 -15.31
CA ASP A 299 18.66 11.54 -16.75
C ASP A 299 17.85 10.52 -17.54
N GLU A 300 17.39 9.46 -16.88
CA GLU A 300 16.56 8.42 -17.47
C GLU A 300 15.13 8.88 -17.77
N SER A 301 14.48 8.14 -18.68
CA SER A 301 13.06 8.38 -18.98
C SER A 301 12.20 8.27 -17.73
N ARG A 302 11.09 9.01 -17.68
CA ARG A 302 10.15 8.91 -16.56
C ARG A 302 9.63 7.49 -16.38
N GLY A 303 9.40 6.75 -17.47
CA GLY A 303 8.98 5.34 -17.42
C GLY A 303 10.00 4.45 -16.74
N THR A 304 11.28 4.56 -17.11
CA THR A 304 12.40 3.84 -16.48
C THR A 304 12.49 4.14 -14.99
N GLN A 305 12.36 5.43 -14.64
CA GLN A 305 12.40 5.88 -13.26
C GLN A 305 11.24 5.32 -12.42
N VAL A 306 10.01 5.32 -12.95
CA VAL A 306 8.84 4.74 -12.27
C VAL A 306 8.96 3.22 -12.18
N TRP A 307 9.51 2.58 -13.22
CA TRP A 307 9.75 1.14 -13.20
C TRP A 307 10.67 0.71 -12.05
N ILE A 308 11.82 1.36 -11.88
CA ILE A 308 12.74 1.03 -10.77
C ILE A 308 12.10 1.31 -9.41
N ASP A 309 11.35 2.41 -9.29
CA ASP A 309 10.69 2.81 -8.06
C ASP A 309 9.58 1.84 -7.61
N THR A 310 8.99 1.11 -8.56
CA THR A 310 7.90 0.16 -8.28
C THR A 310 8.37 -1.28 -8.24
N ILE A 311 9.27 -1.67 -9.15
CA ILE A 311 9.70 -3.08 -9.25
C ILE A 311 10.53 -3.52 -8.05
N PHE A 312 11.39 -2.67 -7.51
CA PHE A 312 12.25 -3.04 -6.40
C PHE A 312 11.46 -3.33 -5.10
N PRO A 313 10.49 -2.49 -4.70
CA PRO A 313 9.56 -2.84 -3.62
C PRO A 313 8.75 -4.10 -3.89
N ALA A 314 8.37 -4.36 -5.16
CA ALA A 314 7.65 -5.57 -5.53
C ALA A 314 8.51 -6.83 -5.32
N LEU A 315 9.75 -6.81 -5.80
CA LEU A 315 10.70 -7.91 -5.57
C LEU A 315 10.94 -8.18 -4.09
N TYR A 316 11.06 -7.12 -3.31
CA TYR A 316 11.17 -7.25 -1.86
C TYR A 316 9.90 -7.85 -1.24
N ALA A 317 8.72 -7.43 -1.70
CA ALA A 317 7.46 -8.00 -1.24
C ALA A 317 7.35 -9.49 -1.60
N LEU A 318 7.70 -9.86 -2.83
CA LEU A 318 7.75 -11.26 -3.29
C LEU A 318 8.70 -12.10 -2.45
N TYR A 319 9.91 -11.61 -2.23
CA TYR A 319 10.93 -12.32 -1.42
C TYR A 319 10.48 -12.55 0.04
N HIS A 320 9.78 -11.59 0.63
CA HIS A 320 9.37 -11.65 2.03
C HIS A 320 7.92 -12.14 2.24
N GLY A 321 7.15 -12.42 1.20
CA GLY A 321 5.71 -12.72 1.29
C GLY A 321 4.95 -11.56 1.96
N ALA A 322 5.17 -10.33 1.49
CA ALA A 322 4.60 -9.12 2.07
C ALA A 322 3.47 -8.54 1.21
N LEU A 323 2.63 -7.71 1.81
CA LEU A 323 1.64 -6.89 1.11
C LEU A 323 2.31 -5.64 0.56
N LEU A 324 2.22 -5.45 -0.76
CA LEU A 324 2.56 -4.22 -1.47
C LEU A 324 1.29 -3.50 -1.88
N ILE A 325 1.26 -2.19 -1.69
CA ILE A 325 0.17 -1.32 -2.14
C ILE A 325 0.74 -0.26 -3.07
N VAL A 326 0.17 -0.13 -4.28
CA VAL A 326 0.61 0.86 -5.26
C VAL A 326 -0.58 1.64 -5.77
N ASP A 327 -0.56 2.96 -5.57
CA ASP A 327 -1.55 3.87 -6.12
C ASP A 327 -1.13 4.33 -7.51
N GLU A 328 -2.05 4.30 -8.48
CA GLU A 328 -1.82 4.66 -9.88
C GLU A 328 -0.67 3.87 -10.54
N LEU A 329 -0.69 2.54 -10.39
CA LEU A 329 0.38 1.65 -10.89
C LEU A 329 0.65 1.80 -12.40
N ASP A 330 -0.36 2.16 -13.18
CA ASP A 330 -0.26 2.42 -14.62
C ASP A 330 0.43 3.74 -14.98
N SER A 331 0.71 4.60 -14.00
CA SER A 331 1.33 5.91 -14.25
C SER A 331 2.72 5.76 -14.88
N SER A 332 2.85 6.19 -16.14
CA SER A 332 4.11 6.19 -16.91
C SER A 332 4.70 4.80 -17.22
N LEU A 333 3.99 3.71 -16.96
CA LEU A 333 4.43 2.37 -17.37
C LEU A 333 3.79 1.95 -18.69
N HIS A 334 4.58 1.27 -19.53
CA HIS A 334 4.03 0.63 -20.72
C HIS A 334 3.07 -0.50 -20.31
N PRO A 335 1.89 -0.68 -20.97
CA PRO A 335 0.93 -1.70 -20.61
C PRO A 335 1.50 -3.12 -20.52
N THR A 336 2.47 -3.47 -21.34
CA THR A 336 3.16 -4.77 -21.30
C THR A 336 3.94 -4.95 -19.99
N LEU A 337 4.69 -3.92 -19.55
CA LEU A 337 5.42 -3.96 -18.28
C LEU A 337 4.47 -4.02 -17.08
N LEU A 338 3.35 -3.31 -17.16
CA LEU A 338 2.32 -3.35 -16.14
C LEU A 338 1.72 -4.76 -16.00
N ARG A 339 1.39 -5.42 -17.12
CA ARG A 339 0.90 -6.81 -17.14
C ARG A 339 1.91 -7.77 -16.55
N GLU A 340 3.17 -7.65 -16.94
CA GLU A 340 4.26 -8.48 -16.42
C GLU A 340 4.45 -8.28 -14.91
N PHE A 341 4.43 -7.04 -14.45
CA PHE A 341 4.53 -6.69 -13.02
C PHE A 341 3.43 -7.37 -12.19
N ILE A 342 2.17 -7.27 -12.63
CA ILE A 342 1.05 -7.89 -11.88
C ILE A 342 1.07 -9.42 -11.99
N HIS A 343 1.60 -9.97 -13.08
CA HIS A 343 1.76 -11.41 -13.27
C HIS A 343 2.73 -12.03 -12.25
N TYR A 344 3.82 -11.34 -11.87
CA TYR A 344 4.76 -11.84 -10.85
C TYR A 344 4.09 -12.19 -9.52
N PHE A 345 2.99 -11.55 -9.16
CA PHE A 345 2.26 -11.86 -7.93
C PHE A 345 1.35 -13.08 -8.06
N GLN A 346 0.97 -13.47 -9.28
CA GLN A 346 0.15 -14.65 -9.54
C GLN A 346 1.00 -15.89 -9.76
N ASP A 347 2.15 -15.74 -10.39
CA ASP A 347 3.04 -16.84 -10.75
C ASP A 347 3.55 -17.55 -9.48
N GLU A 348 3.24 -18.85 -9.36
CA GLU A 348 3.57 -19.66 -8.19
C GLU A 348 5.08 -19.95 -8.10
N GLU A 349 5.82 -19.91 -9.21
CA GLU A 349 7.27 -20.10 -9.22
C GLU A 349 8.00 -18.84 -8.71
N ILE A 350 7.43 -17.66 -8.96
CA ILE A 350 7.96 -16.37 -8.50
C ILE A 350 7.46 -16.04 -7.10
N ASN A 351 6.14 -16.13 -6.88
CA ASN A 351 5.49 -15.78 -5.63
C ASN A 351 5.36 -16.95 -4.65
N THR A 352 6.44 -17.63 -4.38
CA THR A 352 6.49 -18.80 -3.47
C THR A 352 6.13 -18.47 -2.03
N GLN A 353 6.26 -17.21 -1.60
CA GLN A 353 6.03 -16.76 -0.23
C GLN A 353 4.65 -16.16 0.00
N GLY A 354 3.80 -16.12 -1.03
CA GLY A 354 2.43 -15.59 -0.95
C GLY A 354 2.36 -14.09 -0.69
N ALA A 355 3.20 -13.33 -1.40
CA ALA A 355 3.08 -11.88 -1.44
C ALA A 355 1.73 -11.44 -2.04
N GLN A 356 1.25 -10.27 -1.64
CA GLN A 356 0.00 -9.70 -2.12
C GLN A 356 0.24 -8.33 -2.72
N LEU A 357 -0.51 -8.00 -3.78
CA LEU A 357 -0.51 -6.70 -4.45
C LEU A 357 -1.91 -6.10 -4.42
N ILE A 358 -2.06 -4.91 -3.86
CA ILE A 358 -3.26 -4.08 -4.01
C ILE A 358 -2.85 -2.86 -4.81
N PHE A 359 -3.55 -2.55 -5.88
CA PHE A 359 -3.21 -1.39 -6.71
C PHE A 359 -4.43 -0.70 -7.27
N THR A 360 -4.31 0.60 -7.50
CA THR A 360 -5.28 1.36 -8.27
C THR A 360 -4.75 1.57 -9.68
N THR A 361 -5.64 1.64 -10.65
CA THR A 361 -5.29 1.83 -12.06
C THR A 361 -6.43 2.48 -12.85
N HIS A 362 -6.06 3.12 -13.96
CA HIS A 362 -6.96 3.59 -15.02
C HIS A 362 -6.79 2.80 -16.31
N ASP A 363 -5.85 1.86 -16.37
CA ASP A 363 -5.60 1.06 -17.57
C ASP A 363 -6.66 -0.04 -17.74
N LEU A 364 -7.64 0.26 -18.59
CA LEU A 364 -8.74 -0.65 -18.89
C LEU A 364 -8.30 -1.87 -19.70
N THR A 365 -7.10 -1.88 -20.31
CA THR A 365 -6.58 -3.04 -21.03
C THR A 365 -6.40 -4.26 -20.12
N LEU A 366 -6.27 -4.02 -18.79
CA LEU A 366 -6.23 -5.10 -17.79
C LEU A 366 -7.56 -5.82 -17.60
N LEU A 367 -8.68 -5.19 -17.99
CA LEU A 367 -10.03 -5.80 -17.99
C LEU A 367 -10.31 -6.59 -19.27
N GLY A 368 -9.45 -6.46 -20.28
CA GLY A 368 -9.54 -7.18 -21.54
C GLY A 368 -8.97 -8.60 -21.44
N ASN A 369 -9.33 -9.41 -22.41
CA ASN A 369 -8.88 -10.81 -22.53
C ASN A 369 -7.82 -11.02 -23.63
N HIS A 370 -7.19 -9.95 -24.09
CA HIS A 370 -6.14 -9.99 -25.10
C HIS A 370 -4.82 -9.43 -24.60
N PRO A 371 -3.68 -10.09 -24.86
CA PRO A 371 -3.52 -11.42 -25.46
C PRO A 371 -4.02 -12.55 -24.55
N THR A 372 -4.11 -12.34 -23.26
CA THR A 372 -4.62 -13.24 -22.23
C THR A 372 -5.32 -12.43 -21.14
N GLU A 373 -6.15 -13.06 -20.32
CA GLU A 373 -6.71 -12.42 -19.13
C GLU A 373 -5.57 -12.06 -18.13
N ALA A 374 -5.53 -10.79 -17.73
CA ALA A 374 -4.54 -10.31 -16.80
C ALA A 374 -4.94 -10.50 -15.32
N LEU A 375 -6.25 -10.46 -15.05
CA LEU A 375 -6.84 -10.50 -13.71
C LEU A 375 -8.03 -11.47 -13.67
N ASP A 376 -8.15 -12.21 -12.56
CA ASP A 376 -9.36 -12.97 -12.24
C ASP A 376 -10.50 -12.01 -11.85
N ARG A 377 -11.75 -12.39 -12.10
CA ARG A 377 -12.93 -11.59 -11.73
C ARG A 377 -12.99 -11.24 -10.24
N ASN A 378 -12.50 -12.12 -9.39
CA ASN A 378 -12.47 -11.90 -7.95
C ASN A 378 -11.39 -10.90 -7.51
N GLU A 379 -10.44 -10.58 -8.40
CA GLU A 379 -9.36 -9.64 -8.16
C GLU A 379 -9.69 -8.22 -8.61
N VAL A 380 -10.85 -8.01 -9.26
CA VAL A 380 -11.26 -6.73 -9.85
C VAL A 380 -12.33 -6.05 -9.00
N TRP A 381 -12.08 -4.80 -8.68
CA TRP A 381 -12.93 -3.93 -7.87
C TRP A 381 -13.20 -2.62 -8.59
N PHE A 382 -14.41 -2.10 -8.47
CA PHE A 382 -14.80 -0.80 -9.00
C PHE A 382 -15.14 0.15 -7.86
N VAL A 383 -14.64 1.39 -7.94
CA VAL A 383 -15.05 2.47 -7.05
C VAL A 383 -15.96 3.41 -7.82
N GLU A 384 -17.21 3.41 -7.45
CA GLU A 384 -18.22 4.35 -7.96
C GLU A 384 -18.47 5.44 -6.91
N LYS A 385 -18.73 6.67 -7.37
CA LYS A 385 -19.10 7.78 -6.48
C LYS A 385 -20.40 8.40 -6.92
N GLN A 386 -21.42 8.27 -6.08
CA GLN A 386 -22.73 8.86 -6.29
C GLN A 386 -23.06 9.82 -5.14
N GLN A 387 -23.55 11.02 -5.46
CA GLN A 387 -23.93 12.02 -4.46
C GLN A 387 -22.87 12.27 -3.36
N SER A 388 -21.59 12.29 -3.74
CA SER A 388 -20.42 12.45 -2.87
C SER A 388 -20.05 11.22 -2.02
N ILE A 389 -20.78 10.14 -2.06
CA ILE A 389 -20.51 8.88 -1.36
C ILE A 389 -19.87 7.90 -2.33
N SER A 390 -18.73 7.31 -1.91
CA SER A 390 -18.02 6.26 -2.65
C SER A 390 -18.49 4.88 -2.18
N GLU A 391 -18.62 3.98 -3.14
CA GLU A 391 -18.87 2.56 -2.92
C GLU A 391 -17.79 1.74 -3.62
N LEU A 392 -17.39 0.63 -3.00
CA LEU A 392 -16.45 -0.34 -3.56
C LEU A 392 -17.22 -1.61 -3.91
N ILE A 393 -17.23 -1.98 -5.18
CA ILE A 393 -18.06 -3.06 -5.71
C ILE A 393 -17.14 -4.09 -6.39
N ALA A 394 -17.23 -5.36 -6.02
CA ALA A 394 -16.46 -6.41 -6.65
C ALA A 394 -17.07 -6.76 -8.04
N LEU A 395 -16.22 -6.99 -9.04
CA LEU A 395 -16.70 -7.47 -10.36
C LEU A 395 -17.44 -8.81 -10.24
N SER A 396 -17.09 -9.63 -9.26
CA SER A 396 -17.78 -10.91 -8.98
C SER A 396 -19.24 -10.76 -8.52
N GLU A 397 -19.66 -9.59 -8.04
CA GLU A 397 -21.06 -9.30 -7.66
C GLU A 397 -21.96 -9.09 -8.89
N PHE A 398 -21.37 -8.76 -10.02
CA PHE A 398 -22.13 -8.59 -11.25
C PHE A 398 -22.36 -9.93 -11.95
N SER A 399 -23.62 -10.25 -12.26
CA SER A 399 -23.97 -11.40 -13.07
C SER A 399 -23.49 -11.19 -14.51
N SER A 400 -22.45 -11.88 -14.92
CA SER A 400 -22.02 -11.90 -16.32
C SER A 400 -21.64 -13.33 -16.71
N ARG A 401 -21.94 -13.70 -17.96
CA ARG A 401 -21.42 -14.93 -18.55
C ARG A 401 -19.94 -14.75 -18.84
N ASP A 402 -19.14 -15.80 -18.74
CA ASP A 402 -17.68 -15.78 -18.85
C ASP A 402 -17.13 -15.18 -20.16
N ASN A 403 -17.94 -15.14 -21.22
CA ASN A 403 -17.56 -14.63 -22.54
C ASN A 403 -17.83 -13.12 -22.76
N HIS A 404 -18.22 -12.35 -21.74
CA HIS A 404 -18.47 -10.93 -21.92
C HIS A 404 -17.18 -10.12 -21.82
N ASN A 405 -16.93 -9.27 -22.81
CA ASN A 405 -15.81 -8.31 -22.76
C ASN A 405 -16.09 -7.28 -21.63
N ILE A 406 -15.35 -7.40 -20.52
CA ILE A 406 -15.50 -6.59 -19.30
C ILE A 406 -15.10 -5.15 -19.58
N GLU A 407 -14.01 -4.92 -20.35
CA GLU A 407 -13.54 -3.60 -20.77
C GLU A 407 -14.64 -2.83 -21.49
N LYS A 408 -15.26 -3.45 -22.51
CA LYS A 408 -16.36 -2.84 -23.26
C LYS A 408 -17.57 -2.50 -22.37
N ARG A 409 -17.94 -3.40 -21.48
CA ARG A 409 -19.04 -3.18 -20.54
C ARG A 409 -18.74 -2.06 -19.53
N TYR A 410 -17.49 -1.96 -19.07
CA TYR A 410 -17.04 -0.86 -18.23
C TYR A 410 -17.20 0.48 -18.97
N LEU A 411 -16.69 0.58 -20.21
CA LEU A 411 -16.82 1.79 -21.04
C LEU A 411 -18.28 2.16 -21.36
N GLN A 412 -19.19 1.18 -21.34
CA GLN A 412 -20.64 1.40 -21.49
C GLN A 412 -21.32 1.85 -20.17
N GLY A 413 -20.56 1.95 -19.06
CA GLY A 413 -21.09 2.38 -17.78
C GLY A 413 -21.88 1.27 -17.04
N VAL A 414 -21.81 0.01 -17.47
CA VAL A 414 -22.57 -1.10 -16.85
C VAL A 414 -22.19 -1.32 -15.39
N PHE A 415 -20.95 -1.01 -15.02
CA PHE A 415 -20.40 -1.17 -13.67
C PHE A 415 -20.38 0.16 -12.88
N GLY A 416 -21.04 1.22 -13.36
CA GLY A 416 -20.84 2.57 -12.82
C GLY A 416 -19.42 3.08 -13.13
N ALA A 417 -18.81 3.81 -12.24
CA ALA A 417 -17.38 4.13 -12.19
C ALA A 417 -16.77 4.80 -13.45
N VAL A 418 -17.59 5.21 -14.45
CA VAL A 418 -17.18 5.87 -15.68
C VAL A 418 -17.37 7.38 -15.59
N PRO A 419 -16.41 8.21 -16.05
CA PRO A 419 -16.58 9.65 -16.08
C PRO A 419 -17.74 10.07 -17.00
N ILE A 420 -18.62 10.94 -16.52
CA ILE A 420 -19.67 11.55 -17.34
C ILE A 420 -19.07 12.79 -18.00
N THR A 421 -18.92 12.78 -19.32
CA THR A 421 -18.42 13.92 -20.09
C THR A 421 -19.55 14.52 -20.93
N SER A 422 -19.64 15.86 -20.98
CA SER A 422 -20.60 16.59 -21.81
C SER A 422 -19.87 17.58 -22.71
N SER A 423 -19.66 17.19 -23.95
CA SER A 423 -19.09 18.09 -24.97
C SER A 423 -20.03 19.29 -25.28
N ARG A 424 -21.35 19.09 -25.15
CA ARG A 424 -22.34 20.16 -25.37
C ARG A 424 -22.22 21.26 -24.30
N GLY A 425 -22.04 20.90 -23.01
CA GLY A 425 -21.85 21.89 -21.95
C GLY A 425 -20.57 22.71 -22.13
N ILE A 426 -19.50 22.12 -22.67
CA ILE A 426 -18.26 22.83 -22.98
C ILE A 426 -18.49 23.82 -24.15
N ALA A 427 -19.21 23.40 -25.19
CA ALA A 427 -19.52 24.29 -26.32
C ALA A 427 -20.33 25.51 -25.87
N GLU A 428 -21.38 25.29 -25.10
CA GLU A 428 -22.22 26.37 -24.55
C GLU A 428 -21.41 27.35 -23.65
N ALA A 429 -20.51 26.81 -22.81
CA ALA A 429 -19.64 27.61 -21.95
C ALA A 429 -18.63 28.43 -22.78
N LEU A 430 -18.04 27.85 -23.82
CA LEU A 430 -17.10 28.55 -24.72
C LEU A 430 -17.80 29.69 -25.52
N ASP A 431 -19.03 29.47 -25.95
CA ASP A 431 -19.82 30.49 -26.62
C ASP A 431 -20.15 31.66 -25.68
N GLY A 432 -20.43 31.37 -24.41
CA GLY A 432 -20.60 32.39 -23.37
C GLY A 432 -19.33 33.21 -23.12
N VAL A 433 -18.16 32.58 -23.09
CA VAL A 433 -16.88 33.29 -22.95
C VAL A 433 -16.61 34.17 -24.17
N ARG A 434 -16.86 33.71 -25.40
CA ARG A 434 -16.68 34.49 -26.65
C ARG A 434 -17.59 35.71 -26.67
N ALA A 435 -18.86 35.56 -26.28
CA ALA A 435 -19.80 36.68 -26.23
C ALA A 435 -19.35 37.77 -25.24
N ALA A 436 -18.88 37.38 -24.05
CA ALA A 436 -18.39 38.32 -23.04
C ALA A 436 -17.11 39.07 -23.49
N THR A 437 -16.23 38.41 -24.26
CA THR A 437 -15.00 39.06 -24.76
C THR A 437 -15.29 40.11 -25.84
N THR A 438 -16.33 39.88 -26.66
CA THR A 438 -16.75 40.85 -27.70
C THR A 438 -17.38 42.12 -27.12
N GLU A 439 -18.06 42.03 -25.96
CA GLU A 439 -18.62 43.20 -25.26
C GLU A 439 -17.55 44.03 -24.53
N THR A 440 -16.36 43.47 -24.23
CA THR A 440 -15.29 44.19 -23.55
C THR A 440 -14.34 44.90 -24.53
N GLU A 441 -14.36 44.54 -25.80
CA GLU A 441 -13.54 45.16 -26.91
C GLU A 441 -14.34 46.19 -27.72
N ALA A 442 -15.62 46.38 -27.45
CA ALA A 442 -16.47 47.39 -28.06
C ALA A 442 -16.71 48.57 -27.09
#